data_7002e184d762809c25d5f6cc5b8d280b
#
_entry.id   7002e184d762809c25d5f6cc5b8d280b
#
_cell.length_a   1.000
_cell.length_b   1.000
_cell.length_c   1.000
_cell.angle_alpha   90.00
_cell.angle_beta   90.00
_cell.angle_gamma   90.00
#
_symmetry.space_group_name_H-M   'P 1'
#
loop_
_entity.id
_entity.type
_entity.pdbx_description
1 polymer ?
#
loop_
_entity_poly.entity_id
_entity_poly.type
_entity_poly.pdbx_seq_one_letter_code
_entity_poly.pdbx_strand_id
1 'polypeptide(L)'
;MEYIVLNNGVKCPVVGIGTFMLSPAEAENSVREALKMGYSLVDTANAYVNERAVGRGMKESGVKREDIFLSTKLWPSEYENENAVDETLERLGVDYVDLLYIHQPAGNWLAGYRQLEKAYKEGKAKAIGISNFEGKYIEELETKWEVVPQFIQVEAHPYFTQQELRKTLDKYGIKLMSWYPLGHGDKSLIEEPVFAKLGQKYGKTSAQVILRWHTQMGFAVIPGSKNVDHIKDNLDILDFMLSDEEMAEIAKLDKGVRYYHRTDEQLVQFAGWRPAFEEK
;
A
#
# COMPACT_ATOMS: atom_id res chain seq x y z
N MET A 1 -10.77 -6.01 13.40
CA MET A 1 -10.13 -5.23 12.29
C MET A 1 -10.86 -3.91 12.13
N GLU A 2 -10.14 -2.80 12.04
CA GLU A 2 -10.69 -1.47 11.69
C GLU A 2 -10.67 -1.30 10.17
N TYR A 3 -11.53 -0.41 9.63
CA TYR A 3 -11.68 -0.22 8.17
C TYR A 3 -11.74 1.27 7.81
N ILE A 4 -11.14 1.60 6.66
CA ILE A 4 -11.32 2.89 5.97
C ILE A 4 -12.44 2.71 4.93
N VAL A 5 -13.41 3.63 4.91
CA VAL A 5 -14.44 3.67 3.87
C VAL A 5 -13.95 4.55 2.74
N LEU A 6 -13.88 4.01 1.53
CA LEU A 6 -13.43 4.69 0.33
C LEU A 6 -14.53 5.58 -0.25
N ASN A 7 -14.18 6.51 -1.15
CA ASN A 7 -15.14 7.42 -1.77
C ASN A 7 -16.20 6.73 -2.66
N ASN A 8 -16.02 5.45 -2.98
CA ASN A 8 -17.00 4.61 -3.67
C ASN A 8 -17.75 3.64 -2.73
N GLY A 9 -17.54 3.74 -1.41
CA GLY A 9 -18.20 2.91 -0.39
C GLY A 9 -17.51 1.58 -0.08
N VAL A 10 -16.47 1.19 -0.81
CA VAL A 10 -15.68 -0.02 -0.51
C VAL A 10 -14.96 0.16 0.83
N LYS A 11 -14.92 -0.90 1.64
CA LYS A 11 -14.22 -0.91 2.94
C LYS A 11 -12.87 -1.56 2.81
N CYS A 12 -11.79 -0.85 3.14
CA CYS A 12 -10.42 -1.35 3.14
C CYS A 12 -9.94 -1.53 4.59
N PRO A 13 -9.35 -2.69 4.95
CA PRO A 13 -8.71 -2.85 6.26
C PRO A 13 -7.56 -1.85 6.45
N VAL A 14 -7.38 -1.35 7.68
CA VAL A 14 -6.33 -0.35 7.97
C VAL A 14 -4.93 -0.93 8.04
N VAL A 15 -4.81 -2.26 8.23
CA VAL A 15 -3.51 -2.97 8.33
C VAL A 15 -3.48 -4.12 7.34
N GLY A 16 -2.43 -4.20 6.55
CA GLY A 16 -2.18 -5.28 5.60
C GLY A 16 -0.74 -5.79 5.63
N ILE A 17 -0.50 -6.87 4.90
CA ILE A 17 0.84 -7.39 4.63
C ILE A 17 1.31 -6.93 3.26
N GLY A 18 2.48 -6.26 3.20
CA GLY A 18 3.15 -5.90 1.95
C GLY A 18 4.15 -6.98 1.53
N THR A 19 4.29 -7.20 0.22
CA THR A 19 5.16 -8.23 -0.34
C THR A 19 6.38 -7.69 -1.09
N PHE A 20 6.61 -6.38 -1.05
CA PHE A 20 7.78 -5.77 -1.68
C PHE A 20 9.07 -6.34 -1.11
N MET A 21 10.05 -6.65 -1.98
CA MET A 21 11.35 -7.25 -1.67
C MET A 21 11.29 -8.66 -1.03
N LEU A 22 10.14 -9.32 -1.00
CA LEU A 22 10.06 -10.73 -0.64
C LEU A 22 10.30 -11.59 -1.89
N SER A 23 11.15 -12.60 -1.77
CA SER A 23 11.24 -13.64 -2.79
C SER A 23 9.89 -14.38 -2.92
N PRO A 24 9.62 -15.10 -4.03
CA PRO A 24 8.37 -15.84 -4.17
C PRO A 24 8.05 -16.74 -2.99
N ALA A 25 9.02 -17.51 -2.50
CA ALA A 25 8.83 -18.41 -1.34
C ALA A 25 8.53 -17.65 -0.04
N GLU A 26 9.21 -16.50 0.18
CA GLU A 26 8.96 -15.66 1.33
C GLU A 26 7.58 -15.00 1.24
N ALA A 27 7.16 -14.52 0.06
CA ALA A 27 5.86 -13.91 -0.16
C ALA A 27 4.72 -14.91 0.08
N GLU A 28 4.82 -16.12 -0.45
CA GLU A 28 3.86 -17.20 -0.24
C GLU A 28 3.68 -17.52 1.25
N ASN A 29 4.81 -17.73 1.96
CA ASN A 29 4.77 -18.03 3.39
C ASN A 29 4.21 -16.85 4.20
N SER A 30 4.68 -15.62 3.94
CA SER A 30 4.26 -14.44 4.70
C SER A 30 2.78 -14.14 4.53
N VAL A 31 2.26 -14.24 3.30
CA VAL A 31 0.83 -14.04 3.00
C VAL A 31 -0.02 -15.13 3.68
N ARG A 32 0.39 -16.41 3.57
CA ARG A 32 -0.30 -17.50 4.22
C ARG A 32 -0.40 -17.32 5.73
N GLU A 33 0.72 -17.05 6.39
CA GLU A 33 0.76 -16.88 7.85
C GLU A 33 0.02 -15.61 8.29
N ALA A 34 0.18 -14.49 7.58
CA ALA A 34 -0.56 -13.26 7.88
C ALA A 34 -2.08 -13.49 7.85
N LEU A 35 -2.60 -14.12 6.79
CA LEU A 35 -4.03 -14.40 6.67
C LEU A 35 -4.53 -15.35 7.77
N LYS A 36 -3.76 -16.39 8.14
CA LYS A 36 -4.08 -17.26 9.27
C LYS A 36 -4.12 -16.53 10.61
N MET A 37 -3.34 -15.45 10.77
CA MET A 37 -3.33 -14.61 11.97
C MET A 37 -4.47 -13.59 12.02
N GLY A 38 -5.27 -13.46 10.95
CA GLY A 38 -6.41 -12.54 10.89
C GLY A 38 -6.16 -11.26 10.10
N TYR A 39 -5.07 -11.16 9.36
CA TYR A 39 -4.97 -10.14 8.32
C TYR A 39 -6.06 -10.36 7.27
N SER A 40 -6.51 -9.28 6.68
CA SER A 40 -7.47 -9.31 5.58
C SER A 40 -7.08 -8.39 4.42
N LEU A 41 -5.93 -7.69 4.49
CA LEU A 41 -5.38 -6.89 3.41
C LEU A 41 -4.02 -7.47 2.98
N VAL A 42 -3.87 -7.75 1.70
CA VAL A 42 -2.63 -8.18 1.06
C VAL A 42 -2.29 -7.19 -0.05
N ASP A 43 -1.07 -6.61 -0.01
CA ASP A 43 -0.57 -5.69 -1.04
C ASP A 43 0.63 -6.26 -1.78
N THR A 44 0.53 -6.31 -3.10
CA THR A 44 1.59 -6.73 -4.01
C THR A 44 1.71 -5.81 -5.22
N ALA A 45 2.49 -6.18 -6.21
CA ALA A 45 2.59 -5.53 -7.52
C ALA A 45 3.17 -6.52 -8.55
N ASN A 46 2.81 -6.34 -9.82
CA ASN A 46 3.40 -7.17 -10.88
C ASN A 46 4.93 -7.03 -10.95
N ALA A 47 5.45 -5.82 -10.66
CA ALA A 47 6.88 -5.54 -10.61
C ALA A 47 7.65 -6.26 -9.50
N TYR A 48 6.96 -6.82 -8.49
CA TYR A 48 7.61 -7.57 -7.40
C TYR A 48 7.96 -9.00 -7.80
N VAL A 49 7.44 -9.48 -8.94
CA VAL A 49 7.72 -10.81 -9.51
C VAL A 49 7.40 -11.92 -8.49
N ASN A 50 6.31 -11.74 -7.74
CA ASN A 50 5.86 -12.70 -6.73
C ASN A 50 4.31 -12.86 -6.68
N GLU A 51 3.59 -12.38 -7.71
CA GLU A 51 2.12 -12.44 -7.73
C GLU A 51 1.59 -13.89 -7.70
N ARG A 52 2.23 -14.83 -8.40
CA ARG A 52 1.84 -16.27 -8.36
C ARG A 52 2.01 -16.85 -6.96
N ALA A 53 3.10 -16.49 -6.28
CA ALA A 53 3.36 -16.91 -4.92
C ALA A 53 2.36 -16.30 -3.93
N VAL A 54 1.99 -15.03 -4.10
CA VAL A 54 0.92 -14.39 -3.32
C VAL A 54 -0.40 -15.15 -3.50
N GLY A 55 -0.77 -15.48 -4.74
CA GLY A 55 -1.97 -16.27 -5.04
C GLY A 55 -1.97 -17.65 -4.36
N ARG A 56 -0.83 -18.37 -4.38
CA ARG A 56 -0.68 -19.64 -3.65
C ARG A 56 -0.81 -19.45 -2.14
N GLY A 57 -0.14 -18.43 -1.58
CA GLY A 57 -0.22 -18.13 -0.15
C GLY A 57 -1.64 -17.82 0.31
N MET A 58 -2.40 -17.04 -0.48
CA MET A 58 -3.83 -16.81 -0.21
C MET A 58 -4.63 -18.12 -0.22
N LYS A 59 -4.47 -18.96 -1.24
CA LYS A 59 -5.16 -20.25 -1.36
C LYS A 59 -4.83 -21.20 -0.20
N GLU A 60 -3.57 -21.28 0.18
CA GLU A 60 -3.09 -22.16 1.26
C GLU A 60 -3.46 -21.65 2.66
N SER A 61 -3.82 -20.38 2.81
CA SER A 61 -4.29 -19.82 4.07
C SER A 61 -5.64 -20.41 4.50
N GLY A 62 -6.45 -20.86 3.52
CA GLY A 62 -7.82 -21.35 3.74
C GLY A 62 -8.84 -20.21 3.96
N VAL A 63 -8.42 -18.96 3.93
CA VAL A 63 -9.32 -17.80 4.02
C VAL A 63 -10.03 -17.64 2.68
N LYS A 64 -11.33 -17.39 2.71
CA LYS A 64 -12.12 -17.21 1.48
C LYS A 64 -11.69 -15.93 0.73
N ARG A 65 -11.74 -15.98 -0.61
CA ARG A 65 -11.34 -14.83 -1.45
C ARG A 65 -12.14 -13.56 -1.12
N GLU A 66 -13.41 -13.68 -0.83
CA GLU A 66 -14.28 -12.56 -0.47
C GLU A 66 -13.93 -11.88 0.86
N ASP A 67 -13.20 -12.58 1.75
CA ASP A 67 -12.74 -12.07 3.04
C ASP A 67 -11.33 -11.44 2.95
N ILE A 68 -10.70 -11.48 1.76
CA ILE A 68 -9.38 -10.90 1.49
C ILE A 68 -9.53 -9.65 0.64
N PHE A 69 -9.03 -8.52 1.14
CA PHE A 69 -8.83 -7.31 0.36
C PHE A 69 -7.47 -7.41 -0.33
N LEU A 70 -7.46 -7.71 -1.61
CA LEU A 70 -6.26 -7.87 -2.42
C LEU A 70 -5.97 -6.61 -3.22
N SER A 71 -4.78 -6.02 -3.06
CA SER A 71 -4.30 -4.93 -3.88
C SER A 71 -3.06 -5.32 -4.69
N THR A 72 -2.99 -4.86 -5.92
CA THR A 72 -1.83 -4.99 -6.80
C THR A 72 -1.67 -3.76 -7.69
N LYS A 73 -0.56 -3.70 -8.42
CA LYS A 73 -0.16 -2.51 -9.19
C LYS A 73 0.36 -2.91 -10.57
N LEU A 74 -0.03 -2.17 -11.60
CA LEU A 74 0.58 -2.27 -12.93
C LEU A 74 1.87 -1.43 -12.98
N TRP A 75 2.95 -2.02 -13.47
CA TRP A 75 4.22 -1.32 -13.71
C TRP A 75 4.17 -0.55 -15.04
N PRO A 76 4.94 0.54 -15.21
CA PRO A 76 4.92 1.37 -16.43
C PRO A 76 5.10 0.63 -17.75
N SER A 77 5.87 -0.46 -17.82
CA SER A 77 6.03 -1.24 -19.04
C SER A 77 4.73 -1.92 -19.51
N GLU A 78 3.75 -2.06 -18.61
CA GLU A 78 2.48 -2.73 -18.86
C GLU A 78 1.32 -1.76 -19.15
N TYR A 79 1.56 -0.45 -19.08
CA TYR A 79 0.49 0.54 -19.25
C TYR A 79 -0.14 0.55 -20.66
N GLU A 80 0.57 0.11 -21.68
CA GLU A 80 0.07 0.00 -23.05
C GLU A 80 -0.24 -1.46 -23.46
N ASN A 81 -0.07 -2.42 -22.56
CA ASN A 81 -0.46 -3.81 -22.76
C ASN A 81 -1.95 -3.99 -22.43
N GLU A 82 -2.79 -4.11 -23.43
CA GLU A 82 -4.26 -4.25 -23.24
C GLU A 82 -4.67 -5.47 -22.41
N ASN A 83 -3.80 -6.48 -22.28
CA ASN A 83 -4.02 -7.69 -21.51
C ASN A 83 -3.45 -7.62 -20.09
N ALA A 84 -2.76 -6.53 -19.72
CA ALA A 84 -2.00 -6.45 -18.46
C ALA A 84 -2.85 -6.77 -17.21
N VAL A 85 -4.10 -6.33 -17.19
CA VAL A 85 -5.02 -6.62 -16.06
C VAL A 85 -5.35 -8.11 -16.01
N ASP A 86 -5.70 -8.72 -17.13
CA ASP A 86 -6.08 -10.14 -17.20
C ASP A 86 -4.87 -11.05 -16.87
N GLU A 87 -3.68 -10.69 -17.35
CA GLU A 87 -2.45 -11.39 -17.03
C GLU A 87 -2.09 -11.28 -15.53
N THR A 88 -2.34 -10.11 -14.92
CA THR A 88 -2.17 -9.91 -13.48
C THR A 88 -3.14 -10.79 -12.68
N LEU A 89 -4.42 -10.82 -13.05
CA LEU A 89 -5.43 -11.69 -12.43
C LEU A 89 -5.07 -13.18 -12.58
N GLU A 90 -4.58 -13.59 -13.77
CA GLU A 90 -4.10 -14.96 -14.00
C GLU A 90 -2.93 -15.31 -13.08
N ARG A 91 -1.91 -14.43 -12.94
CA ARG A 91 -0.77 -14.68 -12.04
C ARG A 91 -1.22 -14.81 -10.59
N LEU A 92 -2.14 -13.97 -10.14
CA LEU A 92 -2.72 -14.03 -8.79
C LEU A 92 -3.69 -15.20 -8.59
N GLY A 93 -4.19 -15.80 -9.67
CA GLY A 93 -5.16 -16.90 -9.62
C GLY A 93 -6.53 -16.46 -9.10
N VAL A 94 -6.98 -15.26 -9.49
CA VAL A 94 -8.24 -14.65 -9.04
C VAL A 94 -9.01 -14.05 -10.21
N ASP A 95 -10.33 -13.87 -10.06
CA ASP A 95 -11.19 -13.24 -11.06
C ASP A 95 -11.26 -11.72 -10.92
N TYR A 96 -10.91 -11.18 -9.76
CA TYR A 96 -10.91 -9.74 -9.47
C TYR A 96 -9.89 -9.40 -8.38
N VAL A 97 -9.51 -8.12 -8.33
CA VAL A 97 -8.79 -7.53 -7.20
C VAL A 97 -9.67 -6.48 -6.50
N ASP A 98 -9.44 -6.25 -5.22
CA ASP A 98 -10.18 -5.24 -4.47
C ASP A 98 -9.66 -3.83 -4.76
N LEU A 99 -8.37 -3.71 -5.11
CA LEU A 99 -7.76 -2.44 -5.46
C LEU A 99 -6.65 -2.65 -6.49
N LEU A 100 -6.72 -1.91 -7.61
CA LEU A 100 -5.72 -1.92 -8.67
C LEU A 100 -5.09 -0.54 -8.81
N TYR A 101 -3.76 -0.48 -8.79
CA TYR A 101 -3.00 0.78 -8.92
C TYR A 101 -2.25 0.88 -10.24
N ILE A 102 -2.05 2.12 -10.73
CA ILE A 102 -0.85 2.43 -11.52
C ILE A 102 0.31 2.71 -10.57
N HIS A 103 1.48 2.07 -10.81
CA HIS A 103 2.57 1.98 -9.84
C HIS A 103 3.43 3.24 -9.79
N GLN A 104 3.68 3.87 -10.94
CA GLN A 104 4.54 5.04 -11.07
C GLN A 104 3.97 6.03 -12.09
N PRO A 105 4.15 7.36 -11.90
CA PRO A 105 3.83 8.36 -12.91
C PRO A 105 4.93 8.41 -13.99
N ALA A 106 5.14 7.30 -14.70
CA ALA A 106 6.20 7.11 -15.68
C ALA A 106 5.64 6.52 -16.99
N GLY A 107 6.33 6.74 -18.09
CA GLY A 107 5.87 6.28 -19.41
C GLY A 107 4.50 6.84 -19.78
N ASN A 108 3.69 6.04 -20.45
CA ASN A 108 2.31 6.41 -20.80
C ASN A 108 1.35 6.10 -19.63
N TRP A 109 1.55 6.75 -18.48
CA TRP A 109 0.75 6.53 -17.28
C TRP A 109 -0.75 6.80 -17.50
N LEU A 110 -1.11 7.68 -18.46
CA LEU A 110 -2.51 7.93 -18.76
C LEU A 110 -3.16 6.71 -19.41
N ALA A 111 -2.47 6.02 -20.32
CA ALA A 111 -2.95 4.75 -20.86
C ALA A 111 -3.13 3.72 -19.75
N GLY A 112 -2.19 3.62 -18.82
CA GLY A 112 -2.31 2.77 -17.63
C GLY A 112 -3.53 3.12 -16.79
N TYR A 113 -3.77 4.41 -16.55
CA TYR A 113 -4.95 4.84 -15.79
C TYR A 113 -6.27 4.48 -16.50
N ARG A 114 -6.33 4.62 -17.84
CA ARG A 114 -7.49 4.19 -18.63
C ARG A 114 -7.76 2.68 -18.53
N GLN A 115 -6.71 1.87 -18.43
CA GLN A 115 -6.88 0.43 -18.15
C GLN A 115 -7.51 0.18 -16.77
N LEU A 116 -7.10 0.94 -15.74
CA LEU A 116 -7.70 0.84 -14.42
C LEU A 116 -9.19 1.20 -14.45
N GLU A 117 -9.54 2.32 -15.11
CA GLU A 117 -10.94 2.75 -15.26
C GLU A 117 -11.78 1.72 -16.01
N LYS A 118 -11.20 1.08 -17.04
CA LYS A 118 -11.85 -0.03 -17.75
C LYS A 118 -12.06 -1.23 -16.82
N ALA A 119 -11.03 -1.67 -16.11
CA ALA A 119 -11.10 -2.77 -15.16
C ALA A 119 -12.14 -2.52 -14.05
N TYR A 120 -12.24 -1.29 -13.57
CA TYR A 120 -13.25 -0.87 -12.60
C TYR A 120 -14.67 -0.99 -13.17
N LYS A 121 -14.90 -0.50 -14.39
CA LYS A 121 -16.20 -0.59 -15.07
C LYS A 121 -16.61 -2.03 -15.39
N GLU A 122 -15.63 -2.89 -15.66
CA GLU A 122 -15.82 -4.34 -15.94
C GLU A 122 -15.94 -5.18 -14.64
N GLY A 123 -15.74 -4.59 -13.45
CA GLY A 123 -15.80 -5.31 -12.18
C GLY A 123 -14.55 -6.16 -11.87
N LYS A 124 -13.49 -6.08 -12.67
CA LYS A 124 -12.21 -6.72 -12.44
C LYS A 124 -11.42 -6.06 -11.30
N ALA A 125 -11.72 -4.81 -10.98
CA ALA A 125 -11.21 -4.08 -9.83
C ALA A 125 -12.37 -3.40 -9.10
N LYS A 126 -12.50 -3.61 -7.77
CA LYS A 126 -13.55 -2.96 -6.97
C LYS A 126 -13.24 -1.51 -6.61
N ALA A 127 -11.97 -1.16 -6.65
CA ALA A 127 -11.46 0.20 -6.48
C ALA A 127 -10.20 0.37 -7.33
N ILE A 128 -9.88 1.61 -7.68
CA ILE A 128 -8.66 1.95 -8.41
C ILE A 128 -7.84 2.99 -7.62
N GLY A 129 -6.54 2.99 -7.86
CA GLY A 129 -5.64 3.86 -7.13
C GLY A 129 -4.44 4.31 -7.95
N ILE A 130 -3.70 5.22 -7.37
CA ILE A 130 -2.47 5.77 -7.92
C ILE A 130 -1.35 5.58 -6.91
N SER A 131 -0.13 5.31 -7.36
CA SER A 131 1.03 5.19 -6.48
C SER A 131 2.12 6.16 -6.92
N ASN A 132 2.65 6.92 -5.96
CA ASN A 132 3.69 7.93 -6.19
C ASN A 132 3.28 9.12 -7.09
N PHE A 133 2.01 9.39 -7.25
CA PHE A 133 1.48 10.56 -7.98
C PHE A 133 1.41 11.76 -7.04
N GLU A 134 2.47 12.53 -7.00
CA GLU A 134 2.59 13.71 -6.13
C GLU A 134 2.88 14.96 -6.98
N GLY A 135 2.55 16.18 -6.47
CA GLY A 135 2.76 17.44 -7.17
C GLY A 135 2.13 17.47 -8.56
N LYS A 136 2.93 17.84 -9.57
CA LYS A 136 2.45 17.98 -10.96
C LYS A 136 1.70 16.75 -11.52
N TYR A 137 2.02 15.55 -11.05
CA TYR A 137 1.41 14.33 -11.58
C TYR A 137 -0.03 14.12 -11.11
N ILE A 138 -0.35 14.40 -9.85
CA ILE A 138 -1.74 14.35 -9.38
C ILE A 138 -2.54 15.53 -9.94
N GLU A 139 -1.92 16.73 -10.04
CA GLU A 139 -2.56 17.90 -10.64
C GLU A 139 -2.90 17.67 -12.12
N GLU A 140 -2.03 17.00 -12.87
CA GLU A 140 -2.30 16.65 -14.26
C GLU A 140 -3.39 15.57 -14.37
N LEU A 141 -3.34 14.53 -13.54
CA LEU A 141 -4.34 13.47 -13.54
C LEU A 141 -5.72 14.01 -13.14
N GLU A 142 -5.79 14.97 -12.20
CA GLU A 142 -7.03 15.62 -11.74
C GLU A 142 -7.83 16.24 -12.90
N THR A 143 -7.18 16.63 -13.98
CA THR A 143 -7.83 17.17 -15.18
C THR A 143 -8.26 16.10 -16.18
N LYS A 144 -7.92 14.82 -15.96
CA LYS A 144 -8.04 13.76 -16.97
C LYS A 144 -8.83 12.53 -16.50
N TRP A 145 -8.99 12.27 -15.20
CA TRP A 145 -9.72 11.10 -14.74
C TRP A 145 -11.21 11.15 -15.11
N GLU A 146 -11.77 9.99 -15.45
CA GLU A 146 -13.21 9.76 -15.55
C GLU A 146 -13.76 9.16 -14.26
N VAL A 147 -12.94 8.34 -13.59
CA VAL A 147 -13.21 7.78 -12.27
C VAL A 147 -12.17 8.34 -11.31
N VAL A 148 -12.61 9.04 -10.26
CA VAL A 148 -11.73 9.53 -9.21
C VAL A 148 -11.08 8.34 -8.50
N PRO A 149 -9.74 8.31 -8.32
CA PRO A 149 -9.11 7.20 -7.62
C PRO A 149 -9.59 7.13 -6.15
N GLN A 150 -9.70 5.94 -5.62
CA GLN A 150 -10.13 5.70 -4.25
C GLN A 150 -8.96 5.78 -3.26
N PHE A 151 -7.77 5.38 -3.71
CA PHE A 151 -6.56 5.38 -2.90
C PHE A 151 -5.37 6.05 -3.63
N ILE A 152 -4.50 6.63 -2.83
CA ILE A 152 -3.11 6.88 -3.22
C ILE A 152 -2.17 6.09 -2.32
N GLN A 153 -1.15 5.44 -2.90
CA GLN A 153 -0.11 4.77 -2.14
C GLN A 153 1.20 5.53 -2.28
N VAL A 154 1.69 6.12 -1.19
CA VAL A 154 2.89 6.98 -1.14
C VAL A 154 3.69 6.73 0.12
N GLU A 155 4.96 7.19 0.11
CA GLU A 155 5.74 7.27 1.34
C GLU A 155 5.05 8.19 2.35
N ALA A 156 4.78 7.66 3.54
CA ALA A 156 4.32 8.46 4.66
C ALA A 156 4.78 7.83 5.97
N HIS A 157 5.25 8.64 6.90
CA HIS A 157 5.71 8.26 8.23
C HIS A 157 5.80 9.50 9.11
N PRO A 158 6.06 9.41 10.42
CA PRO A 158 6.10 10.57 11.33
C PRO A 158 7.04 11.71 10.93
N TYR A 159 8.12 11.45 10.16
CA TYR A 159 9.01 12.49 9.63
C TYR A 159 8.51 13.14 8.33
N PHE A 160 7.52 12.50 7.68
CA PHE A 160 6.95 12.95 6.40
C PHE A 160 5.47 12.59 6.31
N THR A 161 4.60 13.46 6.85
CA THR A 161 3.17 13.18 7.02
C THR A 161 2.32 13.50 5.80
N GLN A 162 2.91 13.89 4.67
CA GLN A 162 2.22 14.24 3.43
C GLN A 162 1.20 15.39 3.58
N GLN A 163 1.50 16.40 4.39
CA GLN A 163 0.54 17.48 4.72
C GLN A 163 -0.05 18.16 3.48
N GLU A 164 0.78 18.52 2.50
CA GLU A 164 0.30 19.21 1.30
C GLU A 164 -0.52 18.29 0.39
N LEU A 165 -0.03 17.07 0.16
CA LEU A 165 -0.76 16.08 -0.64
C LEU A 165 -2.15 15.79 -0.04
N ARG A 166 -2.25 15.65 1.27
CA ARG A 166 -3.50 15.36 1.97
C ARG A 166 -4.58 16.41 1.71
N LYS A 167 -4.23 17.69 1.57
CA LYS A 167 -5.19 18.75 1.21
C LYS A 167 -5.86 18.46 -0.14
N THR A 168 -5.09 17.97 -1.11
CA THR A 168 -5.64 17.55 -2.42
C THR A 168 -6.48 16.30 -2.27
N LEU A 169 -6.03 15.32 -1.50
CA LEU A 169 -6.75 14.05 -1.29
C LEU A 169 -8.11 14.28 -0.63
N ASP A 170 -8.16 15.15 0.39
CA ASP A 170 -9.39 15.46 1.13
C ASP A 170 -10.47 16.08 0.22
N LYS A 171 -10.06 16.91 -0.75
CA LYS A 171 -10.97 17.51 -1.74
C LYS A 171 -11.79 16.47 -2.52
N TYR A 172 -11.22 15.29 -2.78
CA TYR A 172 -11.82 14.22 -3.58
C TYR A 172 -12.20 12.98 -2.76
N GLY A 173 -11.96 12.99 -1.46
CA GLY A 173 -12.17 11.85 -0.58
C GLY A 173 -11.23 10.67 -0.86
N ILE A 174 -10.08 10.92 -1.50
CA ILE A 174 -9.05 9.92 -1.78
C ILE A 174 -8.37 9.54 -0.46
N LYS A 175 -8.19 8.25 -0.18
CA LYS A 175 -7.54 7.77 1.03
C LYS A 175 -6.07 7.47 0.78
N LEU A 176 -5.24 7.49 1.84
CA LEU A 176 -3.80 7.27 1.76
C LEU A 176 -3.44 5.90 2.34
N MET A 177 -2.64 5.15 1.58
CA MET A 177 -1.95 3.94 2.03
C MET A 177 -0.46 4.25 2.12
N SER A 178 0.14 4.00 3.28
CA SER A 178 1.55 4.29 3.51
C SER A 178 2.43 3.10 3.13
N TRP A 179 3.42 3.33 2.27
CA TRP A 179 4.58 2.48 2.16
C TRP A 179 5.76 3.08 2.95
N TYR A 180 6.73 2.26 3.34
CA TYR A 180 7.79 2.59 4.31
C TYR A 180 7.28 3.16 5.65
N PRO A 181 6.20 2.62 6.22
CA PRO A 181 5.61 3.20 7.43
C PRO A 181 6.57 3.25 8.62
N LEU A 182 7.61 2.40 8.62
CA LEU A 182 8.63 2.30 9.66
C LEU A 182 10.00 2.88 9.23
N GLY A 183 10.05 3.74 8.18
CA GLY A 183 11.26 4.43 7.76
C GLY A 183 12.26 3.59 6.98
N HIS A 184 11.82 2.55 6.25
CA HIS A 184 12.66 1.74 5.36
C HIS A 184 13.95 1.19 6.02
N GLY A 185 13.86 0.79 7.29
CA GLY A 185 15.00 0.27 8.02
C GLY A 185 15.93 1.34 8.64
N ASP A 186 15.59 2.62 8.48
CA ASP A 186 16.23 3.68 9.27
C ASP A 186 15.79 3.56 10.73
N LYS A 187 16.76 3.21 11.58
CA LYS A 187 16.51 3.05 13.01
C LYS A 187 16.17 4.37 13.69
N SER A 188 16.58 5.53 13.15
CA SER A 188 16.37 6.83 13.78
C SER A 188 14.90 7.11 14.07
N LEU A 189 13.98 6.71 13.17
CA LEU A 189 12.56 6.86 13.39
C LEU A 189 12.06 5.96 14.53
N ILE A 190 12.43 4.69 14.53
CA ILE A 190 11.97 3.71 15.55
C ILE A 190 12.58 4.02 16.92
N GLU A 191 13.78 4.60 16.94
CA GLU A 191 14.52 4.95 18.16
C GLU A 191 14.16 6.34 18.74
N GLU A 192 13.24 7.08 18.09
CA GLU A 192 12.75 8.36 18.66
C GLU A 192 12.19 8.14 20.07
N PRO A 193 12.61 8.95 21.06
CA PRO A 193 12.24 8.74 22.46
C PRO A 193 10.75 8.73 22.73
N VAL A 194 9.96 9.44 21.93
CA VAL A 194 8.49 9.49 22.09
C VAL A 194 7.87 8.12 21.87
N PHE A 195 8.36 7.34 20.89
CA PHE A 195 7.80 6.01 20.60
C PHE A 195 8.18 5.00 21.67
N ALA A 196 9.40 5.06 22.22
CA ALA A 196 9.81 4.21 23.34
C ALA A 196 8.98 4.51 24.60
N LYS A 197 8.76 5.80 24.92
CA LYS A 197 7.91 6.24 26.03
C LYS A 197 6.47 5.76 25.90
N LEU A 198 5.88 5.93 24.71
CA LEU A 198 4.50 5.50 24.45
C LEU A 198 4.40 3.97 24.41
N GLY A 199 5.39 3.29 23.84
CA GLY A 199 5.50 1.84 23.88
C GLY A 199 5.47 1.29 25.30
N GLN A 200 6.24 1.88 26.21
CA GLN A 200 6.24 1.51 27.63
C GLN A 200 4.84 1.73 28.26
N LYS A 201 4.18 2.85 27.94
CA LYS A 201 2.84 3.18 28.47
C LYS A 201 1.81 2.14 28.07
N TYR A 202 1.81 1.68 26.80
CA TYR A 202 0.81 0.78 26.23
C TYR A 202 1.23 -0.70 26.22
N GLY A 203 2.43 -1.04 26.68
CA GLY A 203 2.96 -2.40 26.60
C GLY A 203 3.24 -2.84 25.15
N LYS A 204 3.64 -1.91 24.27
CA LYS A 204 3.86 -2.11 22.85
C LYS A 204 5.30 -1.73 22.45
N THR A 205 5.75 -2.20 21.30
CA THR A 205 7.01 -1.76 20.68
C THR A 205 6.86 -0.38 20.03
N SER A 206 7.98 0.33 19.81
CA SER A 206 7.97 1.58 19.03
C SER A 206 7.35 1.40 17.64
N ALA A 207 7.62 0.27 16.97
CA ALA A 207 7.05 -0.04 15.67
C ALA A 207 5.51 -0.13 15.72
N GLN A 208 4.96 -0.81 16.73
CA GLN A 208 3.52 -0.90 16.95
C GLN A 208 2.88 0.49 17.20
N VAL A 209 3.55 1.34 17.98
CA VAL A 209 3.09 2.72 18.21
C VAL A 209 3.07 3.52 16.90
N ILE A 210 4.12 3.42 16.07
CA ILE A 210 4.18 4.09 14.78
C ILE A 210 3.07 3.59 13.84
N LEU A 211 2.84 2.28 13.77
CA LEU A 211 1.76 1.71 12.95
C LEU A 211 0.37 2.15 13.45
N ARG A 212 0.17 2.21 14.79
CA ARG A 212 -1.08 2.73 15.36
C ARG A 212 -1.29 4.20 15.02
N TRP A 213 -0.23 5.01 15.10
CA TRP A 213 -0.28 6.42 14.68
C TRP A 213 -0.80 6.55 13.24
N HIS A 214 -0.29 5.74 12.30
CA HIS A 214 -0.76 5.77 10.91
C HIS A 214 -2.27 5.51 10.81
N THR A 215 -2.76 4.46 11.50
CA THR A 215 -4.18 4.12 11.43
C THR A 215 -5.06 5.22 12.03
N GLN A 216 -4.61 5.89 13.08
CA GLN A 216 -5.29 7.04 13.66
C GLN A 216 -5.20 8.31 12.82
N MET A 217 -4.17 8.45 11.97
CA MET A 217 -4.12 9.47 10.92
C MET A 217 -5.11 9.20 9.77
N GLY A 218 -5.82 8.07 9.79
CA GLY A 218 -6.70 7.63 8.71
C GLY A 218 -5.97 7.01 7.52
N PHE A 219 -4.73 6.55 7.70
CA PHE A 219 -3.95 5.87 6.69
C PHE A 219 -4.09 4.35 6.82
N ALA A 220 -4.12 3.64 5.69
CA ALA A 220 -3.83 2.22 5.70
C ALA A 220 -2.31 2.00 5.69
N VAL A 221 -1.84 0.92 6.32
CA VAL A 221 -0.42 0.55 6.38
C VAL A 221 -0.19 -0.88 5.92
N ILE A 222 0.92 -1.10 5.22
CA ILE A 222 1.28 -2.39 4.65
C ILE A 222 2.72 -2.77 4.99
N PRO A 223 3.07 -2.90 6.29
CA PRO A 223 4.41 -3.34 6.67
C PRO A 223 4.69 -4.74 6.12
N GLY A 224 5.80 -4.88 5.37
CA GLY A 224 6.28 -6.16 4.87
C GLY A 224 7.18 -6.85 5.89
N SER A 225 7.06 -8.17 6.04
CA SER A 225 8.01 -8.98 6.81
C SER A 225 7.97 -10.43 6.37
N LYS A 226 9.13 -11.10 6.42
CA LYS A 226 9.27 -12.56 6.32
C LYS A 226 9.35 -13.24 7.70
N ASN A 227 9.48 -12.45 8.76
CA ASN A 227 9.51 -12.95 10.14
C ASN A 227 8.08 -13.03 10.68
N VAL A 228 7.65 -14.21 11.06
CA VAL A 228 6.30 -14.52 11.56
C VAL A 228 5.98 -13.75 12.84
N ASP A 229 6.95 -13.54 13.73
CA ASP A 229 6.74 -12.76 14.95
C ASP A 229 6.51 -11.28 14.62
N HIS A 230 7.26 -10.71 13.67
CA HIS A 230 7.01 -9.33 13.23
C HIS A 230 5.63 -9.20 12.53
N ILE A 231 5.20 -10.20 11.75
CA ILE A 231 3.87 -10.20 11.14
C ILE A 231 2.79 -10.14 12.23
N LYS A 232 2.94 -10.95 13.28
CA LYS A 232 2.03 -10.95 14.43
C LYS A 232 2.03 -9.61 15.16
N ASP A 233 3.20 -9.07 15.47
CA ASP A 233 3.34 -7.80 16.18
C ASP A 233 2.75 -6.61 15.38
N ASN A 234 2.95 -6.59 14.06
CA ASN A 234 2.41 -5.55 13.19
C ASN A 234 0.86 -5.54 13.13
N LEU A 235 0.20 -6.66 13.40
CA LEU A 235 -1.26 -6.72 13.51
C LEU A 235 -1.75 -6.31 14.91
N ASP A 236 -0.95 -6.50 15.95
CA ASP A 236 -1.30 -6.26 17.34
C ASP A 236 -1.18 -4.77 17.70
N ILE A 237 -1.96 -3.93 17.00
CA ILE A 237 -1.97 -2.47 17.13
C ILE A 237 -3.37 -1.87 17.29
N LEU A 238 -4.40 -2.71 17.32
CA LEU A 238 -5.80 -2.24 17.32
C LEU A 238 -6.47 -2.30 18.71
N ASP A 239 -5.73 -2.71 19.73
CA ASP A 239 -6.20 -2.87 21.11
C ASP A 239 -5.89 -1.67 22.02
N PHE A 240 -5.23 -0.64 21.50
CA PHE A 240 -4.93 0.62 22.19
C PHE A 240 -5.18 1.82 21.29
N MET A 241 -5.25 3.00 21.89
CA MET A 241 -5.45 4.27 21.19
C MET A 241 -4.52 5.34 21.77
N LEU A 242 -3.82 6.05 20.91
CA LEU A 242 -3.04 7.23 21.25
C LEU A 242 -4.01 8.40 21.53
N SER A 243 -3.76 9.16 22.59
CA SER A 243 -4.57 10.36 22.88
C SER A 243 -4.26 11.49 21.88
N ASP A 244 -5.13 12.51 21.86
CA ASP A 244 -4.93 13.67 20.99
C ASP A 244 -3.62 14.42 21.33
N GLU A 245 -3.22 14.46 22.60
CA GLU A 245 -1.95 15.05 23.04
C GLU A 245 -0.75 14.24 22.55
N GLU A 246 -0.87 12.91 22.56
CA GLU A 246 0.18 12.01 22.07
C GLU A 246 0.30 12.08 20.53
N MET A 247 -0.82 12.14 19.83
CA MET A 247 -0.85 12.40 18.38
C MET A 247 -0.20 13.77 18.06
N ALA A 248 -0.47 14.80 18.85
CA ALA A 248 0.15 16.13 18.70
C ALA A 248 1.63 16.12 19.06
N GLU A 249 2.08 15.30 20.02
CA GLU A 249 3.50 15.12 20.34
C GLU A 249 4.24 14.47 19.16
N ILE A 250 3.69 13.42 18.58
CA ILE A 250 4.24 12.75 17.38
C ILE A 250 4.26 13.69 16.17
N ALA A 251 3.22 14.51 15.98
CA ALA A 251 3.15 15.45 14.86
C ALA A 251 4.31 16.47 14.82
N LYS A 252 4.96 16.74 15.96
CA LYS A 252 6.16 17.62 16.03
C LYS A 252 7.39 16.99 15.37
N LEU A 253 7.37 15.70 15.08
CA LEU A 253 8.45 15.00 14.38
C LEU A 253 8.44 15.25 12.87
N ASP A 254 7.38 15.81 12.32
CA ASP A 254 7.30 16.09 10.88
C ASP A 254 8.36 17.11 10.47
N LYS A 255 9.34 16.64 9.72
CA LYS A 255 10.47 17.44 9.22
C LYS A 255 10.30 17.74 7.73
N GLY A 256 9.25 17.24 7.08
CA GLY A 256 9.10 17.29 5.64
C GLY A 256 10.20 16.50 4.90
N VAL A 257 10.86 15.55 5.57
CA VAL A 257 12.00 14.80 5.03
C VAL A 257 11.56 13.38 4.71
N ARG A 258 11.70 13.01 3.45
CA ARG A 258 11.43 11.67 2.94
C ARG A 258 12.72 10.86 2.83
N TYR A 259 12.58 9.54 2.86
CA TYR A 259 13.69 8.60 2.64
C TYR A 259 13.93 8.33 1.16
N TYR A 260 12.89 8.37 0.35
CA TYR A 260 12.98 8.07 -1.07
C TYR A 260 12.84 9.33 -1.91
N HIS A 261 13.91 9.66 -2.63
CA HIS A 261 13.96 10.78 -3.58
C HIS A 261 13.97 10.24 -5.01
N ARG A 262 12.87 10.41 -5.71
CA ARG A 262 12.74 10.03 -7.11
C ARG A 262 13.17 11.17 -8.02
N THR A 263 14.04 10.85 -9.00
CA THR A 263 14.44 11.80 -10.06
C THR A 263 13.64 11.56 -11.35
N ASP A 264 13.66 12.54 -12.26
CA ASP A 264 13.03 12.40 -13.58
C ASP A 264 13.74 11.29 -14.40
N GLU A 265 15.07 11.12 -14.25
CA GLU A 265 15.86 10.07 -14.90
C GLU A 265 15.41 8.67 -14.41
N GLN A 266 15.10 8.53 -13.13
CA GLN A 266 14.56 7.26 -12.60
C GLN A 266 13.18 6.96 -13.19
N LEU A 267 12.34 7.95 -13.46
CA LEU A 267 11.06 7.72 -14.13
C LEU A 267 11.24 7.21 -15.57
N VAL A 268 12.24 7.72 -16.30
CA VAL A 268 12.59 7.21 -17.62
C VAL A 268 13.07 5.76 -17.51
N GLN A 269 13.91 5.43 -16.53
CA GLN A 269 14.36 4.05 -16.29
C GLN A 269 13.18 3.13 -15.94
N PHE A 270 12.24 3.57 -15.10
CA PHE A 270 11.05 2.79 -14.75
C PHE A 270 10.17 2.51 -15.97
N ALA A 271 10.03 3.47 -16.87
CA ALA A 271 9.27 3.27 -18.11
C ALA A 271 9.93 2.22 -19.05
N GLY A 272 11.26 2.15 -19.02
CA GLY A 272 12.02 1.21 -19.85
C GLY A 272 12.24 -0.18 -19.25
N TRP A 273 12.09 -0.31 -17.92
CA TRP A 273 12.33 -1.58 -17.24
C TRP A 273 11.12 -2.52 -17.36
N ARG A 274 11.39 -3.77 -17.75
CA ARG A 274 10.39 -4.83 -17.88
C ARG A 274 10.64 -5.90 -16.82
N PRO A 275 9.67 -6.15 -15.90
CA PRO A 275 9.77 -7.24 -14.95
C PRO A 275 9.86 -8.61 -15.66
N ALA A 276 10.71 -9.49 -15.17
CA ALA A 276 10.73 -10.89 -15.59
C ALA A 276 9.66 -11.64 -14.79
N PHE A 277 8.43 -11.60 -15.27
CA PHE A 277 7.31 -12.25 -14.57
C PHE A 277 7.56 -13.74 -14.34
N GLU A 278 7.02 -14.27 -13.22
CA GLU A 278 7.07 -15.69 -12.93
C GLU A 278 6.42 -16.49 -14.08
N GLU A 279 7.16 -17.47 -14.62
CA GLU A 279 6.63 -18.41 -15.61
C GLU A 279 5.57 -19.33 -15.00
N LYS A 280 4.73 -19.95 -15.87
CA LYS A 280 3.63 -20.84 -15.43
C LYS A 280 4.13 -22.09 -14.75
#